data_7573f647268fc9053e5cfbc852c69efa
#
_entry.id   7573f647268fc9053e5cfbc852c69efa
#
_cell.length_a   1.000
_cell.length_b   1.000
_cell.length_c   1.000
_cell.angle_alpha   90.00
_cell.angle_beta   90.00
_cell.angle_gamma   90.00
#
_symmetry.space_group_name_H-M   'P 1'
#
loop_
_entity.id
_entity.type
_entity.pdbx_description
1 polymer ?
#
loop_
_entity_poly.entity_id
_entity_poly.type
_entity_poly.pdbx_seq_one_letter_code
_entity_poly.pdbx_strand_id
1 'polypeptide(L)'
;NNDYRQDDLYFRVKIFDYMEENQSWRPSSSYFLFSKFKDDFKISDNIDLNNSYQIILEPYKKKWIPSLKNSQLVNENIKITKDLFNETFISKDIIDRKKQIKFNNIKTTFYLDEEIKSYYTLLPKTISNKLKLWVKKNNNSTKEDFINKIYDRFSNGSYFYNLSPKKTSLNNYENFFFNDREGYCEYYAGTFVLLARLAGAPSRVVTGYYGGELNEVGNFYSFKQKDTHAWAEVWLDDKGWVRIDPTKAIPKENIINSLNNVFTTNDFSSNGLFSSKFIKTLGFYFNYLDFVWTQHLLSYDD
;
A
#
# COMPACT_ATOMS: atom_id res chain seq x y z
N ASN A 1 -1.88 24.79 11.59
CA ASN A 1 -1.59 24.99 10.16
C ASN A 1 -1.21 23.63 9.58
N ASN A 2 -2.18 22.95 8.96
CA ASN A 2 -1.93 21.65 8.35
C ASN A 2 -1.62 21.85 6.88
N ASP A 3 -0.33 21.89 6.54
CA ASP A 3 0.15 21.96 5.16
C ASP A 3 0.11 20.58 4.44
N TYR A 4 -0.67 19.62 4.97
CA TYR A 4 -0.82 18.31 4.32
C TYR A 4 -1.79 18.41 3.15
N ARG A 5 -1.30 18.14 1.95
CA ARG A 5 -2.16 17.96 0.79
C ARG A 5 -2.77 16.57 0.82
N GLN A 6 -4.01 16.44 0.37
CA GLN A 6 -4.72 15.16 0.31
C GLN A 6 -3.89 14.06 -0.41
N ASP A 7 -3.17 14.43 -1.46
CA ASP A 7 -2.30 13.53 -2.23
C ASP A 7 -1.09 12.99 -1.46
N ASP A 8 -0.75 13.58 -0.31
CA ASP A 8 0.37 13.13 0.53
C ASP A 8 -0.10 12.26 1.71
N LEU A 9 -1.41 12.15 1.91
CA LEU A 9 -2.01 11.43 3.03
C LEU A 9 -2.08 9.92 2.79
N TYR A 10 -0.92 9.27 2.88
CA TYR A 10 -0.78 7.82 2.87
C TYR A 10 -0.52 7.31 4.30
N PHE A 11 -1.58 6.89 4.96
CA PHE A 11 -1.49 6.29 6.29
C PHE A 11 -1.19 4.81 6.16
N ARG A 12 0.04 4.43 6.47
CA ARG A 12 0.48 3.02 6.45
C ARG A 12 -0.06 2.26 7.64
N VAL A 13 -0.39 1.01 7.42
CA VAL A 13 -0.89 0.09 8.44
C VAL A 13 -0.01 -1.15 8.51
N LYS A 14 0.30 -1.77 7.38
CA LYS A 14 1.04 -3.02 7.32
C LYS A 14 2.01 -3.05 6.13
N ILE A 15 3.13 -3.74 6.31
CA ILE A 15 4.13 -3.96 5.27
C ILE A 15 4.13 -5.45 4.90
N PHE A 16 4.17 -5.73 3.61
CA PHE A 16 4.29 -7.06 3.04
C PHE A 16 5.64 -7.12 2.32
N ASP A 17 6.59 -7.74 2.95
CA ASP A 17 8.01 -7.71 2.57
C ASP A 17 8.56 -9.09 2.18
N TYR A 18 7.77 -10.13 2.30
CA TYR A 18 8.12 -11.49 1.93
C TYR A 18 7.16 -12.04 0.88
N MET A 19 7.68 -12.77 -0.12
CA MET A 19 6.84 -13.47 -1.10
C MET A 19 7.01 -14.98 -0.93
N GLU A 20 5.89 -15.67 -0.72
CA GLU A 20 5.83 -17.13 -0.64
C GLU A 20 6.01 -17.82 -2.01
N GLU A 21 6.25 -19.13 -2.02
CA GLU A 21 6.39 -19.91 -3.25
C GLU A 21 5.12 -19.91 -4.14
N ASN A 22 3.94 -19.70 -3.56
CA ASN A 22 2.67 -19.50 -4.27
C ASN A 22 2.50 -18.07 -4.80
N GLN A 23 3.53 -17.23 -4.69
CA GLN A 23 3.58 -15.82 -5.07
C GLN A 23 2.66 -14.90 -4.24
N SER A 24 2.18 -15.34 -3.08
CA SER A 24 1.47 -14.45 -2.14
C SER A 24 2.45 -13.55 -1.39
N TRP A 25 2.14 -12.26 -1.31
CA TRP A 25 2.86 -11.34 -0.44
C TRP A 25 2.43 -11.54 1.02
N ARG A 26 3.42 -11.60 1.93
CA ARG A 26 3.23 -11.79 3.36
C ARG A 26 4.00 -10.75 4.17
N PRO A 27 3.48 -10.35 5.33
CA PRO A 27 4.30 -9.62 6.28
C PRO A 27 5.28 -10.60 6.93
N SER A 28 6.55 -10.21 7.03
CA SER A 28 7.49 -10.93 7.88
C SER A 28 7.19 -10.63 9.35
N SER A 29 7.63 -11.52 10.23
CA SER A 29 7.62 -11.22 11.66
C SER A 29 8.65 -10.13 11.96
N SER A 30 8.21 -9.03 12.57
CA SER A 30 9.10 -7.96 13.07
C SER A 30 10.20 -8.53 14.00
N TYR A 31 9.86 -9.55 14.78
CA TYR A 31 10.82 -10.25 15.65
C TYR A 31 11.90 -10.94 14.82
N PHE A 32 11.57 -11.59 13.72
CA PHE A 32 12.53 -12.23 12.82
C PHE A 32 13.50 -11.21 12.23
N LEU A 33 13.00 -10.11 11.69
CA LEU A 33 13.85 -9.03 11.15
C LEU A 33 14.72 -8.42 12.23
N PHE A 34 14.17 -8.11 13.40
CA PHE A 34 14.91 -7.55 14.50
C PHE A 34 15.99 -8.50 15.03
N SER A 35 15.68 -9.79 15.19
CA SER A 35 16.67 -10.77 15.67
C SER A 35 17.82 -10.99 14.69
N LYS A 36 17.53 -10.84 13.39
CA LYS A 36 18.51 -11.05 12.32
C LYS A 36 19.37 -9.81 12.05
N PHE A 37 18.80 -8.60 12.11
CA PHE A 37 19.43 -7.38 11.60
C PHE A 37 19.55 -6.25 12.65
N LYS A 38 19.39 -6.52 13.94
CA LYS A 38 19.36 -5.48 14.99
C LYS A 38 20.64 -4.62 15.06
N ASP A 39 21.78 -5.21 14.73
CA ASP A 39 23.09 -4.56 14.82
C ASP A 39 23.41 -3.68 13.60
N ASP A 40 22.65 -3.88 12.50
CA ASP A 40 22.87 -3.23 11.20
C ASP A 40 21.91 -2.06 10.98
N PHE A 41 20.96 -1.87 11.91
CA PHE A 41 19.93 -0.87 11.79
C PHE A 41 20.29 0.42 12.52
N LYS A 42 20.73 1.43 11.79
CA LYS A 42 21.05 2.75 12.34
C LYS A 42 19.93 3.73 12.00
N ILE A 43 19.34 4.33 13.04
CA ILE A 43 18.37 5.41 12.93
C ILE A 43 19.03 6.67 13.49
N SER A 44 19.03 7.72 12.71
CA SER A 44 19.30 9.07 13.18
C SER A 44 17.99 9.85 13.14
N ASP A 45 17.44 10.14 14.31
CA ASP A 45 16.18 10.86 14.45
C ASP A 45 16.46 12.33 14.76
N ASN A 46 16.13 13.22 13.84
CA ASN A 46 15.95 14.64 14.12
C ASN A 46 14.44 14.91 14.23
N ILE A 47 13.97 15.24 15.41
CA ILE A 47 12.56 15.50 15.66
C ILE A 47 12.21 16.89 15.13
N ASP A 48 11.28 16.94 14.17
CA ASP A 48 10.68 18.20 13.73
C ASP A 48 9.44 18.48 14.58
N LEU A 49 9.62 19.23 15.67
CA LEU A 49 8.55 19.57 16.61
C LEU A 49 7.48 20.51 16.00
N ASN A 50 7.74 21.10 14.85
CA ASN A 50 6.82 22.04 14.20
C ASN A 50 5.75 21.31 13.37
N ASN A 51 5.91 20.02 13.13
CA ASN A 51 5.06 19.25 12.24
C ASN A 51 4.48 18.04 12.98
N SER A 52 3.34 18.22 13.63
CA SER A 52 2.63 17.16 14.33
C SER A 52 1.24 16.95 13.75
N TYR A 53 0.72 15.73 13.89
CA TYR A 53 -0.65 15.40 13.52
C TYR A 53 -1.28 14.50 14.58
N GLN A 54 -2.60 14.44 14.54
CA GLN A 54 -3.39 13.63 15.43
C GLN A 54 -4.35 12.75 14.63
N ILE A 55 -4.48 11.51 15.04
CA ILE A 55 -5.52 10.62 14.53
C ILE A 55 -6.52 10.30 15.62
N ILE A 56 -7.77 10.15 15.23
CA ILE A 56 -8.85 9.65 16.08
C ILE A 56 -9.30 8.33 15.46
N LEU A 57 -9.08 7.24 16.18
CA LEU A 57 -9.51 5.90 15.76
C LEU A 57 -10.87 5.59 16.38
N GLU A 58 -11.84 5.29 15.53
CA GLU A 58 -13.08 4.65 15.94
C GLU A 58 -12.82 3.16 16.31
N PRO A 59 -13.67 2.51 17.11
CA PRO A 59 -13.52 1.10 17.43
C PRO A 59 -13.57 0.24 16.16
N TYR A 60 -12.51 -0.49 15.85
CA TYR A 60 -12.45 -1.36 14.66
C TYR A 60 -11.92 -2.77 14.96
N LYS A 61 -11.77 -3.09 16.25
CA LYS A 61 -11.41 -4.41 16.78
C LYS A 61 -10.09 -4.99 16.26
N LYS A 62 -9.12 -4.12 15.95
CA LYS A 62 -7.76 -4.47 15.51
C LYS A 62 -6.72 -3.81 16.39
N LYS A 63 -5.46 -4.22 16.22
CA LYS A 63 -4.32 -3.69 16.96
C LYS A 63 -3.49 -2.69 16.16
N TRP A 64 -3.65 -2.64 14.84
CA TRP A 64 -2.86 -1.81 13.95
C TRP A 64 -3.20 -0.34 14.10
N ILE A 65 -2.18 0.52 14.11
CA ILE A 65 -2.34 1.97 14.22
C ILE A 65 -1.90 2.60 12.90
N PRO A 66 -2.83 3.19 12.12
CA PRO A 66 -2.46 3.92 10.92
C PRO A 66 -1.53 5.09 11.23
N SER A 67 -0.48 5.28 10.46
CA SER A 67 0.45 6.40 10.63
C SER A 67 1.04 6.86 9.31
N LEU A 68 1.41 8.13 9.22
CA LEU A 68 2.23 8.61 8.11
C LEU A 68 3.65 8.02 8.23
N LYS A 69 4.37 8.02 7.12
CA LYS A 69 5.79 7.69 7.13
C LYS A 69 6.56 8.67 8.01
N ASN A 70 7.67 8.24 8.60
CA ASN A 70 8.51 9.06 9.47
C ASN A 70 7.76 9.65 10.67
N SER A 71 6.91 8.85 11.30
CA SER A 71 6.16 9.26 12.49
C SER A 71 6.80 8.76 13.78
N GLN A 72 6.77 9.59 14.79
CA GLN A 72 7.10 9.26 16.17
C GLN A 72 5.90 9.45 17.06
N LEU A 73 5.59 8.44 17.87
CA LEU A 73 4.49 8.50 18.84
C LEU A 73 4.81 9.49 19.97
N VAL A 74 3.85 10.35 20.31
CA VAL A 74 3.95 11.33 21.39
C VAL A 74 3.26 10.85 22.67
N ASN A 75 2.23 10.03 22.56
CA ASN A 75 1.42 9.59 23.69
C ASN A 75 2.12 8.49 24.52
N GLU A 76 2.48 8.80 25.75
CA GLU A 76 3.06 7.81 26.68
C GLU A 76 2.03 6.87 27.33
N ASN A 77 0.75 7.26 27.33
CA ASN A 77 -0.32 6.54 28.06
C ASN A 77 -0.95 5.37 27.27
N ILE A 78 -0.53 5.13 26.04
CA ILE A 78 -1.05 4.05 25.19
C ILE A 78 0.08 3.06 24.97
N LYS A 79 -0.16 1.79 25.29
CA LYS A 79 0.79 0.70 25.05
C LYS A 79 0.85 0.39 23.56
N ILE A 80 1.57 1.21 22.80
CA ILE A 80 1.82 1.06 21.37
C ILE A 80 3.31 0.75 21.18
N THR A 81 3.61 -0.23 20.35
CA THR A 81 4.96 -0.58 19.93
C THR A 81 5.18 -0.11 18.49
N LYS A 82 6.31 0.55 18.23
CA LYS A 82 6.77 0.84 16.87
C LYS A 82 7.58 -0.34 16.36
N ASP A 83 7.21 -0.85 15.21
CA ASP A 83 8.08 -1.71 14.42
C ASP A 83 9.10 -0.83 13.69
N LEU A 84 10.35 -0.89 14.11
CA LEU A 84 11.41 -0.02 13.59
C LEU A 84 11.75 -0.32 12.13
N PHE A 85 11.68 -1.59 11.69
CA PHE A 85 11.97 -1.96 10.31
C PHE A 85 10.88 -1.54 9.34
N ASN A 86 9.64 -1.73 9.75
CA ASN A 86 8.48 -1.44 8.94
C ASN A 86 7.95 -0.02 9.14
N GLU A 87 8.41 0.69 10.19
CA GLU A 87 7.90 2.00 10.60
C GLU A 87 6.38 1.99 10.75
N THR A 88 5.84 0.91 11.32
CA THR A 88 4.42 0.74 11.61
C THR A 88 4.19 0.68 13.11
N PHE A 89 2.97 0.91 13.54
CA PHE A 89 2.62 0.93 14.94
C PHE A 89 1.56 -0.12 15.26
N ILE A 90 1.74 -0.82 16.37
CA ILE A 90 0.81 -1.84 16.83
C ILE A 90 0.46 -1.58 18.31
N SER A 91 -0.83 -1.60 18.62
CA SER A 91 -1.31 -1.53 20.01
C SER A 91 -1.17 -2.90 20.68
N LYS A 92 -0.83 -2.94 21.96
CA LYS A 92 -0.85 -4.17 22.75
C LYS A 92 -2.27 -4.74 22.80
N ASP A 93 -3.27 -3.88 22.94
CA ASP A 93 -4.68 -4.24 23.05
C ASP A 93 -5.44 -3.91 21.77
N ILE A 94 -6.52 -4.62 21.49
CA ILE A 94 -7.43 -4.28 20.39
C ILE A 94 -8.03 -2.89 20.59
N ILE A 95 -8.33 -2.21 19.50
CA ILE A 95 -8.98 -0.91 19.51
C ILE A 95 -10.50 -1.13 19.57
N ASP A 96 -11.02 -1.27 20.78
CA ASP A 96 -12.44 -1.55 21.10
C ASP A 96 -13.24 -0.29 21.49
N ARG A 97 -12.54 0.86 21.64
CA ARG A 97 -13.13 2.16 21.96
C ARG A 97 -12.38 3.26 21.23
N LYS A 98 -13.03 4.42 21.07
CA LYS A 98 -12.41 5.60 20.45
C LYS A 98 -11.10 5.96 21.14
N LYS A 99 -10.05 6.10 20.34
CA LYS A 99 -8.71 6.48 20.82
C LYS A 99 -8.16 7.66 20.04
N GLN A 100 -7.52 8.56 20.75
CA GLN A 100 -6.83 9.71 20.20
C GLN A 100 -5.32 9.47 20.31
N ILE A 101 -4.62 9.57 19.20
CA ILE A 101 -3.18 9.30 19.12
C ILE A 101 -2.51 10.47 18.45
N LYS A 102 -1.42 10.95 19.05
CA LYS A 102 -0.63 12.08 18.53
C LYS A 102 0.71 11.57 18.03
N PHE A 103 1.14 12.12 16.90
CA PHE A 103 2.41 11.84 16.28
C PHE A 103 3.15 13.15 15.98
N ASN A 104 4.47 13.12 16.11
CA ASN A 104 5.38 14.09 15.52
C ASN A 104 5.94 13.53 14.21
N ASN A 105 6.18 14.40 13.24
CA ASN A 105 7.02 14.05 12.11
C ASN A 105 8.48 14.09 12.53
N ILE A 106 9.23 13.11 12.07
CA ILE A 106 10.67 13.03 12.28
C ILE A 106 11.38 12.99 10.92
N LYS A 107 12.56 13.59 10.85
CA LYS A 107 13.47 13.34 9.74
C LYS A 107 14.29 12.13 10.12
N THR A 108 13.96 10.98 9.55
CA THR A 108 14.68 9.74 9.79
C THR A 108 15.59 9.47 8.62
N THR A 109 16.88 9.32 8.87
CA THR A 109 17.82 8.80 7.89
C THR A 109 17.98 7.32 8.15
N PHE A 110 17.42 6.50 7.26
CA PHE A 110 17.64 5.07 7.27
C PHE A 110 18.90 4.73 6.50
N TYR A 111 19.62 3.76 7.01
CA TYR A 111 20.68 3.08 6.29
C TYR A 111 20.30 1.60 6.22
N LEU A 112 20.27 1.06 5.02
CA LEU A 112 20.17 -0.39 4.83
C LEU A 112 21.52 -0.91 4.39
N ASP A 113 22.10 -1.83 5.17
CA ASP A 113 23.27 -2.54 4.71
C ASP A 113 22.95 -3.53 3.58
N GLU A 114 23.97 -4.15 3.02
CA GLU A 114 23.80 -5.05 1.87
C GLU A 114 23.03 -6.33 2.21
N GLU A 115 23.08 -6.78 3.47
CA GLU A 115 22.32 -7.96 3.89
C GLU A 115 20.83 -7.67 3.96
N ILE A 116 20.45 -6.52 4.53
CA ILE A 116 19.06 -6.06 4.56
C ILE A 116 18.55 -5.76 3.15
N LYS A 117 19.36 -5.11 2.31
CA LYS A 117 19.01 -4.88 0.89
C LYS A 117 18.77 -6.20 0.17
N SER A 118 19.64 -7.19 0.40
CA SER A 118 19.47 -8.54 -0.16
C SER A 118 18.16 -9.19 0.28
N TYR A 119 17.79 -9.06 1.55
CA TYR A 119 16.50 -9.56 2.05
C TYR A 119 15.31 -8.96 1.28
N TYR A 120 15.31 -7.65 1.05
CA TYR A 120 14.22 -6.96 0.33
C TYR A 120 14.25 -7.18 -1.19
N THR A 121 15.19 -7.99 -1.72
CA THR A 121 15.22 -8.46 -3.10
C THR A 121 14.86 -9.95 -3.25
N LEU A 122 14.64 -10.66 -2.13
CA LEU A 122 14.32 -12.09 -2.18
C LEU A 122 13.01 -12.35 -2.92
N LEU A 123 13.06 -13.36 -3.78
CA LEU A 123 11.92 -13.86 -4.54
C LEU A 123 11.93 -15.39 -4.57
N PRO A 124 10.76 -16.04 -4.63
CA PRO A 124 10.67 -17.49 -4.77
C PRO A 124 11.19 -17.95 -6.13
N LYS A 125 11.60 -19.23 -6.19
CA LYS A 125 12.09 -19.85 -7.43
C LYS A 125 11.00 -19.99 -8.48
N THR A 126 9.74 -20.01 -8.07
CA THR A 126 8.54 -20.18 -8.92
C THR A 126 8.24 -18.99 -9.83
N ILE A 127 8.99 -17.88 -9.71
CA ILE A 127 8.78 -16.72 -10.59
C ILE A 127 9.04 -17.07 -12.04
N SER A 128 8.09 -16.69 -12.87
CA SER A 128 8.02 -16.94 -14.30
C SER A 128 9.29 -16.48 -15.05
N ASN A 129 9.76 -17.31 -15.96
CA ASN A 129 10.85 -16.97 -16.86
C ASN A 129 10.50 -15.81 -17.80
N LYS A 130 9.23 -15.66 -18.17
CA LYS A 130 8.78 -14.56 -19.03
C LYS A 130 8.93 -13.19 -18.34
N LEU A 131 8.62 -13.11 -17.03
CA LEU A 131 8.87 -11.91 -16.23
C LEU A 131 10.37 -11.62 -16.10
N LYS A 132 11.17 -12.65 -15.79
CA LYS A 132 12.65 -12.52 -15.69
C LYS A 132 13.26 -12.01 -17.00
N LEU A 133 12.84 -12.55 -18.15
CA LEU A 133 13.31 -12.12 -19.47
C LEU A 133 12.88 -10.69 -19.80
N TRP A 134 11.65 -10.30 -19.44
CA TRP A 134 11.20 -8.94 -19.64
C TRP A 134 12.04 -7.95 -18.82
N VAL A 135 12.32 -8.26 -17.56
CA VAL A 135 13.18 -7.43 -16.72
C VAL A 135 14.59 -7.35 -17.31
N LYS A 136 15.22 -8.50 -17.66
CA LYS A 136 16.55 -8.54 -18.26
C LYS A 136 16.64 -7.68 -19.54
N LYS A 137 15.62 -7.70 -20.39
CA LYS A 137 15.57 -6.89 -21.62
C LYS A 137 15.43 -5.38 -21.35
N ASN A 138 14.78 -5.00 -20.27
CA ASN A 138 14.39 -3.61 -20.00
C ASN A 138 15.25 -2.92 -18.93
N ASN A 139 16.01 -3.67 -18.12
CA ASN A 139 16.87 -3.15 -17.06
C ASN A 139 18.29 -2.87 -17.61
N ASN A 140 18.40 -1.84 -18.44
CA ASN A 140 19.65 -1.48 -19.14
C ASN A 140 20.26 -0.15 -18.65
N SER A 141 19.72 0.42 -17.56
CA SER A 141 20.09 1.72 -17.03
C SER A 141 20.11 1.69 -15.49
N THR A 142 19.94 2.81 -14.85
CA THR A 142 19.89 2.89 -13.37
C THR A 142 18.65 2.20 -12.80
N LYS A 143 18.66 1.89 -11.49
CA LYS A 143 17.48 1.36 -10.79
C LYS A 143 16.29 2.32 -10.92
N GLU A 144 16.53 3.61 -10.80
CA GLU A 144 15.50 4.65 -10.91
C GLU A 144 14.87 4.69 -12.32
N ASP A 145 15.69 4.62 -13.37
CA ASP A 145 15.18 4.56 -14.75
C ASP A 145 14.32 3.31 -14.98
N PHE A 146 14.72 2.17 -14.40
CA PHE A 146 13.94 0.95 -14.53
C PHE A 146 12.61 1.04 -13.78
N ILE A 147 12.59 1.65 -12.60
CA ILE A 147 11.38 1.92 -11.82
C ILE A 147 10.42 2.81 -12.60
N ASN A 148 10.93 3.88 -13.22
CA ASN A 148 10.14 4.74 -14.09
C ASN A 148 9.59 3.96 -15.29
N LYS A 149 10.37 3.07 -15.87
CA LYS A 149 9.92 2.23 -16.99
C LYS A 149 8.79 1.26 -16.62
N ILE A 150 8.79 0.72 -15.39
CA ILE A 150 7.64 -0.06 -14.89
C ILE A 150 6.41 0.85 -14.75
N TYR A 151 6.59 2.04 -14.19
CA TYR A 151 5.52 3.01 -14.01
C TYR A 151 4.90 3.42 -15.36
N ASP A 152 5.72 3.76 -16.35
CA ASP A 152 5.30 4.10 -17.70
C ASP A 152 4.56 2.95 -18.40
N ARG A 153 4.93 1.72 -18.09
CA ARG A 153 4.21 0.55 -18.61
C ARG A 153 2.75 0.53 -18.18
N PHE A 154 2.46 0.95 -16.95
CA PHE A 154 1.08 1.03 -16.46
C PHE A 154 0.34 2.26 -17.01
N SER A 155 1.05 3.32 -17.39
CA SER A 155 0.45 4.56 -17.91
C SER A 155 0.09 4.50 -19.40
N ASN A 156 0.53 3.49 -20.14
CA ASN A 156 0.40 3.43 -21.61
C ASN A 156 -1.02 3.16 -22.14
N GLY A 157 -2.05 3.27 -21.29
CA GLY A 157 -3.47 3.12 -21.68
C GLY A 157 -3.98 1.69 -21.84
N SER A 158 -3.11 0.68 -21.64
CA SER A 158 -3.51 -0.73 -21.80
C SER A 158 -3.83 -1.45 -20.49
N TYR A 159 -3.81 -0.74 -19.36
CA TYR A 159 -4.17 -1.26 -18.05
C TYR A 159 -5.43 -0.60 -17.50
N PHE A 160 -6.25 -1.39 -16.81
CA PHE A 160 -7.55 -0.96 -16.29
C PHE A 160 -7.63 -1.22 -14.77
N TYR A 161 -8.12 -0.23 -14.04
CA TYR A 161 -8.44 -0.40 -12.63
C TYR A 161 -9.84 -0.98 -12.49
N ASN A 162 -9.92 -2.22 -12.03
CA ASN A 162 -11.18 -2.94 -11.84
C ASN A 162 -11.22 -3.58 -10.45
N LEU A 163 -12.27 -3.29 -9.69
CA LEU A 163 -12.49 -3.83 -8.35
C LEU A 163 -12.97 -5.30 -8.37
N SER A 164 -13.47 -5.77 -9.52
CA SER A 164 -13.94 -7.15 -9.73
C SER A 164 -13.30 -7.72 -10.99
N PRO A 165 -11.97 -7.92 -11.02
CA PRO A 165 -11.29 -8.45 -12.19
C PRO A 165 -11.78 -9.87 -12.50
N LYS A 166 -11.74 -10.26 -13.77
CA LYS A 166 -11.99 -11.64 -14.18
C LYS A 166 -11.07 -12.57 -13.41
N LYS A 167 -11.54 -13.77 -13.07
CA LYS A 167 -10.94 -14.76 -12.15
C LYS A 167 -9.48 -15.15 -12.39
N THR A 168 -8.63 -14.20 -12.62
CA THR A 168 -7.19 -14.41 -12.50
C THR A 168 -6.84 -14.42 -11.02
N SER A 169 -6.13 -15.42 -10.58
CA SER A 169 -5.61 -15.47 -9.22
C SER A 169 -4.80 -14.20 -8.96
N LEU A 170 -5.04 -13.53 -7.84
CA LEU A 170 -4.27 -12.36 -7.40
C LEU A 170 -2.74 -12.61 -7.46
N ASN A 171 -2.33 -13.86 -7.27
CA ASN A 171 -0.93 -14.28 -7.27
C ASN A 171 -0.38 -14.61 -8.67
N ASN A 172 -1.15 -14.40 -9.74
CA ASN A 172 -0.68 -14.64 -11.09
C ASN A 172 -0.20 -13.34 -11.76
N TYR A 173 0.93 -12.81 -11.27
CA TYR A 173 1.51 -11.55 -11.74
C TYR A 173 1.93 -11.58 -13.21
N GLU A 174 2.34 -12.75 -13.76
CA GLU A 174 2.62 -12.88 -15.18
C GLU A 174 1.38 -12.62 -16.01
N ASN A 175 0.28 -13.27 -15.65
CA ASN A 175 -0.97 -13.13 -16.39
C ASN A 175 -1.53 -11.69 -16.29
N PHE A 176 -1.50 -11.10 -15.10
CA PHE A 176 -1.87 -9.70 -14.93
C PHE A 176 -0.99 -8.79 -15.80
N PHE A 177 0.33 -8.96 -15.76
CA PHE A 177 1.26 -8.06 -16.43
C PHE A 177 1.23 -8.14 -17.95
N PHE A 178 1.04 -9.33 -18.51
CA PHE A 178 1.11 -9.53 -19.97
C PHE A 178 -0.25 -9.64 -20.66
N ASN A 179 -1.25 -10.22 -19.99
CA ASN A 179 -2.49 -10.63 -20.62
C ASN A 179 -3.70 -9.82 -20.13
N ASP A 180 -4.13 -10.03 -18.88
CA ASP A 180 -5.38 -9.46 -18.37
C ASP A 180 -5.33 -7.95 -18.22
N ARG A 181 -4.25 -7.42 -17.65
CA ARG A 181 -4.01 -5.97 -17.46
C ARG A 181 -5.13 -5.25 -16.73
N GLU A 182 -5.88 -6.00 -15.93
CA GLU A 182 -7.07 -5.56 -15.22
C GLU A 182 -6.99 -6.03 -13.77
N GLY A 183 -7.09 -5.12 -12.82
CA GLY A 183 -6.99 -5.42 -11.40
C GLY A 183 -7.15 -4.18 -10.52
N TYR A 184 -7.05 -4.38 -9.21
CA TYR A 184 -7.06 -3.31 -8.21
C TYR A 184 -5.66 -3.09 -7.60
N CYS A 185 -5.55 -2.18 -6.63
CA CYS A 185 -4.28 -1.69 -6.10
C CYS A 185 -3.26 -2.79 -5.75
N GLU A 186 -3.69 -3.94 -5.23
CA GLU A 186 -2.79 -5.06 -4.86
C GLU A 186 -2.12 -5.69 -6.09
N TYR A 187 -2.83 -5.84 -7.22
CA TYR A 187 -2.23 -6.34 -8.47
C TYR A 187 -1.12 -5.43 -8.96
N TYR A 188 -1.36 -4.12 -8.93
CA TYR A 188 -0.40 -3.11 -9.36
C TYR A 188 0.79 -3.03 -8.42
N ALA A 189 0.55 -2.88 -7.12
CA ALA A 189 1.60 -2.78 -6.12
C ALA A 189 2.44 -4.05 -6.04
N GLY A 190 1.81 -5.23 -6.00
CA GLY A 190 2.49 -6.51 -5.94
C GLY A 190 3.33 -6.80 -7.17
N THR A 191 2.79 -6.51 -8.38
CA THR A 191 3.55 -6.65 -9.63
C THR A 191 4.72 -5.67 -9.69
N PHE A 192 4.51 -4.42 -9.27
CA PHE A 192 5.55 -3.40 -9.27
C PHE A 192 6.73 -3.83 -8.39
N VAL A 193 6.46 -4.27 -7.16
CA VAL A 193 7.47 -4.75 -6.21
C VAL A 193 8.19 -5.99 -6.74
N LEU A 194 7.45 -6.94 -7.32
CA LEU A 194 8.03 -8.13 -7.94
C LEU A 194 9.05 -7.76 -9.05
N LEU A 195 8.68 -6.85 -9.96
CA LEU A 195 9.55 -6.42 -11.06
C LEU A 195 10.76 -5.63 -10.55
N ALA A 196 10.56 -4.76 -9.55
CA ALA A 196 11.64 -4.01 -8.91
C ALA A 196 12.65 -4.96 -8.25
N ARG A 197 12.19 -5.99 -7.53
CA ARG A 197 13.05 -7.03 -6.93
C ARG A 197 13.80 -7.85 -7.98
N LEU A 198 13.15 -8.22 -9.08
CA LEU A 198 13.82 -8.90 -10.19
C LEU A 198 14.95 -8.07 -10.81
N ALA A 199 14.85 -6.74 -10.74
CA ALA A 199 15.88 -5.80 -11.18
C ALA A 199 16.94 -5.53 -10.10
N GLY A 200 16.86 -6.16 -8.93
CA GLY A 200 17.77 -5.95 -7.81
C GLY A 200 17.51 -4.67 -7.00
N ALA A 201 16.32 -4.07 -7.13
CA ALA A 201 15.92 -2.94 -6.32
C ALA A 201 15.18 -3.43 -5.06
N PRO A 202 15.71 -3.18 -3.84
CA PRO A 202 15.02 -3.56 -2.62
C PRO A 202 13.67 -2.89 -2.54
N SER A 203 12.60 -3.67 -2.32
CA SER A 203 11.25 -3.13 -2.40
C SER A 203 10.24 -3.94 -1.58
N ARG A 204 9.10 -3.31 -1.23
CA ARG A 204 8.06 -3.90 -0.38
C ARG A 204 6.68 -3.35 -0.74
N VAL A 205 5.65 -4.14 -0.52
CA VAL A 205 4.25 -3.70 -0.64
C VAL A 205 3.83 -3.10 0.69
N VAL A 206 3.18 -1.96 0.63
CA VAL A 206 2.63 -1.26 1.80
C VAL A 206 1.12 -1.21 1.66
N THR A 207 0.42 -1.44 2.75
CA THR A 207 -1.03 -1.30 2.80
C THR A 207 -1.44 -0.32 3.89
N GLY A 208 -2.57 0.33 3.65
CA GLY A 208 -3.10 1.32 4.59
C GLY A 208 -4.26 2.10 4.00
N TYR A 209 -4.30 3.39 4.26
CA TYR A 209 -5.35 4.30 3.79
C TYR A 209 -4.75 5.42 2.96
N TYR A 210 -5.42 5.79 1.87
CA TYR A 210 -5.02 6.88 0.99
C TYR A 210 -6.19 7.79 0.64
N GLY A 211 -5.92 9.11 0.55
CA GLY A 211 -6.92 10.11 0.16
C GLY A 211 -7.73 10.62 1.36
N GLY A 212 -8.89 10.01 1.62
CA GLY A 212 -9.83 10.49 2.63
C GLY A 212 -10.67 11.68 2.16
N GLU A 213 -11.70 12.03 2.91
CA GLU A 213 -12.60 13.15 2.63
C GLU A 213 -12.29 14.30 3.58
N LEU A 214 -12.01 15.50 3.05
CA LEU A 214 -11.83 16.69 3.87
C LEU A 214 -13.17 17.15 4.42
N ASN A 215 -13.28 17.27 5.74
CA ASN A 215 -14.35 17.99 6.41
C ASN A 215 -13.90 19.44 6.59
N GLU A 216 -14.39 20.34 5.74
CA GLU A 216 -13.99 21.75 5.74
C GLU A 216 -14.42 22.49 7.02
N VAL A 217 -15.56 22.10 7.62
CA VAL A 217 -16.08 22.73 8.85
C VAL A 217 -15.21 22.39 10.06
N GLY A 218 -14.83 21.11 10.18
CA GLY A 218 -13.99 20.64 11.28
C GLY A 218 -12.50 20.68 10.98
N ASN A 219 -12.10 21.01 9.76
CA ASN A 219 -10.72 21.01 9.25
C ASN A 219 -9.96 19.72 9.59
N PHE A 220 -10.56 18.59 9.24
CA PHE A 220 -9.94 17.27 9.40
C PHE A 220 -10.24 16.36 8.21
N TYR A 221 -9.38 15.37 7.96
CA TYR A 221 -9.63 14.32 6.98
C TYR A 221 -10.28 13.11 7.63
N SER A 222 -11.35 12.61 7.02
CA SER A 222 -12.04 11.38 7.42
C SER A 222 -11.65 10.25 6.48
N PHE A 223 -11.16 9.14 7.05
CA PHE A 223 -10.82 7.92 6.32
C PHE A 223 -11.82 6.84 6.66
N LYS A 224 -12.33 6.20 5.65
CA LYS A 224 -13.28 5.08 5.74
C LYS A 224 -12.61 3.83 5.19
N GLN A 225 -13.23 2.68 5.41
CA GLN A 225 -12.73 1.41 4.87
C GLN A 225 -12.60 1.42 3.33
N LYS A 226 -13.46 2.13 2.61
CA LYS A 226 -13.36 2.32 1.16
C LYS A 226 -12.06 3.01 0.70
N ASP A 227 -11.37 3.70 1.60
CA ASP A 227 -10.13 4.44 1.33
C ASP A 227 -8.89 3.56 1.57
N THR A 228 -9.10 2.25 1.82
CA THR A 228 -8.00 1.29 1.91
C THR A 228 -7.27 1.18 0.59
N HIS A 229 -5.94 1.11 0.66
CA HIS A 229 -5.09 1.17 -0.51
C HIS A 229 -3.79 0.40 -0.33
N ALA A 230 -3.22 -0.05 -1.46
CA ALA A 230 -1.90 -0.68 -1.51
C ALA A 230 -0.99 0.08 -2.49
N TRP A 231 0.26 0.25 -2.09
CA TRP A 231 1.30 0.90 -2.89
C TRP A 231 2.64 0.20 -2.73
N ALA A 232 3.63 0.59 -3.54
CA ALA A 232 4.99 0.10 -3.44
C ALA A 232 5.88 1.10 -2.66
N GLU A 233 6.88 0.57 -1.97
CA GLU A 233 8.05 1.32 -1.53
C GLU A 233 9.29 0.66 -2.10
N VAL A 234 10.19 1.48 -2.66
CA VAL A 234 11.46 1.04 -3.24
C VAL A 234 12.59 1.80 -2.57
N TRP A 235 13.66 1.10 -2.24
CA TRP A 235 14.86 1.69 -1.69
C TRP A 235 15.75 2.26 -2.78
N LEU A 236 16.04 3.55 -2.67
CA LEU A 236 17.06 4.24 -3.44
C LEU A 236 18.14 4.75 -2.47
N ASP A 237 19.41 4.46 -2.75
CA ASP A 237 20.49 4.64 -1.78
C ASP A 237 20.67 6.10 -1.30
N ASP A 238 20.35 7.07 -2.16
CA ASP A 238 20.41 8.50 -1.87
C ASP A 238 19.11 9.11 -1.32
N LYS A 239 17.98 8.37 -1.41
CA LYS A 239 16.63 8.86 -1.05
C LYS A 239 15.96 8.03 0.05
N GLY A 240 16.52 6.84 0.39
CA GLY A 240 15.90 5.88 1.29
C GLY A 240 14.67 5.21 0.68
N TRP A 241 13.69 4.85 1.49
CA TRP A 241 12.41 4.28 1.02
C TRP A 241 11.59 5.34 0.29
N VAL A 242 11.42 5.17 -1.01
CA VAL A 242 10.60 6.04 -1.87
C VAL A 242 9.25 5.37 -2.11
N ARG A 243 8.16 6.09 -1.81
CA ARG A 243 6.79 5.66 -2.11
C ARG A 243 6.51 5.79 -3.61
N ILE A 244 5.99 4.73 -4.19
CA ILE A 244 5.52 4.68 -5.57
C ILE A 244 4.14 4.06 -5.58
N ASP A 245 3.16 4.80 -6.05
CA ASP A 245 1.81 4.30 -6.23
C ASP A 245 1.55 4.03 -7.71
N PRO A 246 1.65 2.77 -8.14
CA PRO A 246 1.52 2.44 -9.56
C PRO A 246 0.09 2.61 -10.09
N THR A 247 -0.91 2.70 -9.22
CA THR A 247 -2.30 2.96 -9.65
C THR A 247 -2.49 4.39 -10.16
N LYS A 248 -1.65 5.34 -9.70
CA LYS A 248 -1.64 6.72 -10.21
C LYS A 248 -1.17 6.83 -11.66
N ALA A 249 -0.49 5.81 -12.18
CA ALA A 249 -0.11 5.75 -13.59
C ALA A 249 -1.29 5.45 -14.51
N ILE A 250 -2.37 4.89 -13.98
CA ILE A 250 -3.52 4.46 -14.79
C ILE A 250 -4.29 5.70 -15.27
N PRO A 251 -4.55 5.84 -16.58
CA PRO A 251 -5.37 6.93 -17.11
C PRO A 251 -6.75 6.96 -16.44
N LYS A 252 -7.25 8.16 -16.16
CA LYS A 252 -8.53 8.37 -15.45
C LYS A 252 -9.71 7.70 -16.17
N GLU A 253 -9.71 7.72 -17.49
CA GLU A 253 -10.69 7.05 -18.35
C GLU A 253 -10.71 5.53 -18.15
N ASN A 254 -9.58 4.91 -17.86
CA ASN A 254 -9.51 3.48 -17.59
C ASN A 254 -10.01 3.11 -16.18
N ILE A 255 -10.01 4.05 -15.25
CA ILE A 255 -10.64 3.88 -13.94
C ILE A 255 -12.17 4.02 -14.07
N ILE A 256 -12.64 5.03 -14.79
CA ILE A 256 -14.07 5.28 -15.00
C ILE A 256 -14.73 4.16 -15.81
N ASN A 257 -14.08 3.70 -16.86
CA ASN A 257 -14.60 2.63 -17.72
C ASN A 257 -14.74 1.31 -16.95
N SER A 258 -13.83 0.99 -16.04
CA SER A 258 -13.96 -0.21 -15.23
C SER A 258 -15.13 -0.10 -14.23
N LEU A 259 -15.42 1.08 -13.70
CA LEU A 259 -16.60 1.33 -12.88
C LEU A 259 -17.88 1.24 -13.71
N ASN A 260 -17.91 1.79 -14.92
CA ASN A 260 -19.05 1.74 -15.82
C ASN A 260 -19.38 0.31 -16.27
N ASN A 261 -18.37 -0.53 -16.55
CA ASN A 261 -18.59 -1.93 -16.94
C ASN A 261 -19.20 -2.78 -15.80
N VAL A 262 -18.98 -2.41 -14.56
CA VAL A 262 -19.63 -3.02 -13.40
C VAL A 262 -21.10 -2.61 -13.32
N PHE A 263 -21.45 -1.44 -13.83
CA PHE A 263 -22.81 -0.87 -13.78
C PHE A 263 -23.66 -1.09 -15.05
N THR A 264 -23.08 -1.52 -16.17
CA THR A 264 -23.80 -1.69 -17.45
C THR A 264 -24.59 -2.99 -17.60
N THR A 265 -24.58 -3.88 -16.64
CA THR A 265 -25.50 -5.02 -16.66
C THR A 265 -26.86 -4.62 -16.06
N ASN A 266 -27.73 -4.05 -16.89
CA ASN A 266 -29.20 -3.96 -16.79
C ASN A 266 -29.91 -2.83 -16.00
N ASP A 267 -29.27 -1.76 -15.55
CA ASP A 267 -29.98 -0.73 -14.76
C ASP A 267 -30.00 0.70 -15.35
N PHE A 268 -29.63 0.90 -16.62
CA PHE A 268 -29.73 2.22 -17.28
C PHE A 268 -31.02 2.41 -18.08
N SER A 269 -32.16 2.13 -17.51
CA SER A 269 -33.41 2.63 -18.06
C SER A 269 -34.18 3.46 -17.02
N SER A 270 -34.22 4.75 -17.33
CA SER A 270 -35.12 5.77 -16.78
C SER A 270 -34.88 6.32 -15.37
N ASN A 271 -34.59 7.61 -15.38
CA ASN A 271 -34.88 8.61 -14.33
C ASN A 271 -33.91 8.69 -13.12
N GLY A 272 -32.99 9.64 -13.23
CA GLY A 272 -32.38 10.33 -12.08
C GLY A 272 -31.01 9.85 -11.69
N LEU A 273 -30.03 10.74 -11.80
CA LEU A 273 -28.61 10.60 -11.47
C LEU A 273 -28.29 10.19 -10.04
N PHE A 274 -29.29 9.92 -9.19
CA PHE A 274 -29.13 9.52 -7.78
C PHE A 274 -30.21 8.55 -7.34
N SER A 275 -30.36 7.40 -8.01
CA SER A 275 -31.28 6.39 -7.49
C SER A 275 -30.68 5.74 -6.20
N SER A 276 -31.54 5.47 -5.21
CA SER A 276 -31.15 4.79 -3.96
C SER A 276 -30.53 3.40 -4.20
N LYS A 277 -30.79 2.79 -5.35
CA LYS A 277 -30.16 1.55 -5.81
C LYS A 277 -28.69 1.74 -6.18
N PHE A 278 -28.32 2.85 -6.84
CA PHE A 278 -26.95 3.19 -7.21
C PHE A 278 -26.06 3.32 -5.96
N ILE A 279 -26.52 4.03 -4.95
CA ILE A 279 -25.83 4.18 -3.68
C ILE A 279 -25.71 2.84 -2.93
N LYS A 280 -26.75 1.99 -2.97
CA LYS A 280 -26.72 0.66 -2.37
C LYS A 280 -25.76 -0.30 -3.10
N THR A 281 -25.71 -0.26 -4.43
CA THR A 281 -24.82 -1.11 -5.22
C THR A 281 -23.36 -0.71 -5.03
N LEU A 282 -23.05 0.60 -4.99
CA LEU A 282 -21.74 1.09 -4.57
C LEU A 282 -21.39 0.62 -3.15
N GLY A 283 -22.33 0.69 -2.21
CA GLY A 283 -22.15 0.17 -0.85
C GLY A 283 -21.86 -1.32 -0.82
N PHE A 284 -22.48 -2.14 -1.67
CA PHE A 284 -22.21 -3.58 -1.77
C PHE A 284 -20.80 -3.88 -2.29
N TYR A 285 -20.32 -3.15 -3.30
CA TYR A 285 -18.95 -3.32 -3.82
C TYR A 285 -17.90 -2.81 -2.84
N PHE A 286 -18.16 -1.71 -2.16
CA PHE A 286 -17.28 -1.25 -1.09
C PHE A 286 -17.27 -2.22 0.11
N ASN A 287 -18.39 -2.82 0.45
CA ASN A 287 -18.47 -3.87 1.47
C ASN A 287 -17.78 -5.17 1.02
N TYR A 288 -17.82 -5.51 -0.28
CA TYR A 288 -17.09 -6.66 -0.82
C TYR A 288 -15.59 -6.44 -0.81
N LEU A 289 -15.11 -5.24 -1.17
CA LEU A 289 -13.70 -4.88 -1.02
C LEU A 289 -13.27 -4.87 0.44
N ASP A 290 -14.11 -4.35 1.32
CA ASP A 290 -13.94 -4.42 2.76
C ASP A 290 -13.83 -5.87 3.22
N PHE A 291 -14.68 -6.75 2.74
CA PHE A 291 -14.66 -8.18 3.05
C PHE A 291 -13.38 -8.86 2.53
N VAL A 292 -13.02 -8.68 1.27
CA VAL A 292 -11.81 -9.29 0.67
C VAL A 292 -10.55 -8.72 1.31
N TRP A 293 -10.49 -7.41 1.49
CA TRP A 293 -9.39 -6.72 2.14
C TRP A 293 -9.28 -7.09 3.63
N THR A 294 -10.41 -7.13 4.31
CA THR A 294 -10.50 -7.58 5.70
C THR A 294 -10.07 -9.04 5.83
N GLN A 295 -10.49 -9.92 4.95
CA GLN A 295 -10.05 -11.32 4.92
C GLN A 295 -8.52 -11.41 4.72
N HIS A 296 -7.94 -10.68 3.77
CA HIS A 296 -6.49 -10.70 3.55
C HIS A 296 -5.69 -10.06 4.68
N LEU A 297 -6.15 -8.95 5.26
CA LEU A 297 -5.50 -8.34 6.42
C LEU A 297 -5.72 -9.15 7.70
N LEU A 298 -6.84 -9.87 7.84
CA LEU A 298 -7.25 -10.57 9.05
C LEU A 298 -6.76 -11.99 9.12
N SER A 299 -6.58 -12.67 8.00
CA SER A 299 -6.05 -14.05 7.97
C SER A 299 -4.60 -14.16 8.43
N TYR A 300 -3.97 -13.05 8.83
CA TYR A 300 -2.60 -12.98 9.34
C TYR A 300 -2.50 -12.70 10.84
N ASP A 301 -3.63 -12.63 11.54
CA ASP A 301 -3.65 -12.36 12.99
C ASP A 301 -3.79 -13.63 13.85
N ASP A 302 -3.89 -14.84 13.24
CA ASP A 302 -3.92 -16.16 13.92
C ASP A 302 -2.57 -16.86 13.90
#